data_1bc14089f555b7e578a3902674a70c0a
#
_entry.id   1bc14089f555b7e578a3902674a70c0a
#
_cell.length_a   1.000
_cell.length_b   1.000
_cell.length_c   1.000
_cell.angle_alpha   90.00
_cell.angle_beta   90.00
_cell.angle_gamma   90.00
#
_symmetry.space_group_name_H-M   'P 1'
#
loop_
_entity.id
_entity.type
_entity.pdbx_description
1 polymer ?
#
loop_
_entity_poly.entity_id
_entity_poly.type
_entity_poly.pdbx_seq_one_letter_code
_entity_poly.pdbx_strand_id
1 'polypeptide(L)'
;MSNEKIRQDVLTYMESHATHPVSYDDLGRDLRYKGKGLGALWTEIELMIKDGLLVKTRFNTLGLPRAMGLVTGRLQVTQKGYGFVVPLEKTEEGDLFIPAMHLSGAMNEDLVIARVSDHGYGGRREGKVIRILERAHERFVGTFTRSGDFGFVTPDNRHIGQDIYVRRKDFLNARNGDKVVVKITVWPNGRQKAEGTITEILGKKGDVGIDIISIIKDKDCLLY
;
A
#
# COMPACT_ATOMS: atom_id res chain seq x y z
N MET A 1 8.27 -22.84 19.82
CA MET A 1 7.95 -21.48 20.30
C MET A 1 6.90 -20.93 19.37
N SER A 2 5.85 -20.30 19.87
CA SER A 2 4.83 -19.68 19.01
C SER A 2 5.39 -18.40 18.40
N ASN A 3 5.09 -18.13 17.13
CA ASN A 3 5.47 -16.88 16.44
C ASN A 3 4.95 -15.66 17.20
N GLU A 4 3.75 -15.76 17.78
CA GLU A 4 3.13 -14.71 18.59
C GLU A 4 4.00 -14.32 19.80
N LYS A 5 4.60 -15.31 20.48
CA LYS A 5 5.51 -15.04 21.59
C LYS A 5 6.76 -14.29 21.14
N ILE A 6 7.34 -14.70 20.00
CA ILE A 6 8.52 -14.02 19.44
C ILE A 6 8.18 -12.56 19.12
N ARG A 7 7.03 -12.32 18.50
CA ARG A 7 6.53 -10.99 18.15
C ARG A 7 6.39 -10.10 19.39
N GLN A 8 5.76 -10.65 20.45
CA GLN A 8 5.59 -9.94 21.72
C GLN A 8 6.93 -9.62 22.40
N ASP A 9 7.85 -10.59 22.45
CA ASP A 9 9.18 -10.41 23.04
C ASP A 9 9.95 -9.29 22.31
N VAL A 10 9.90 -9.27 20.97
CA VAL A 10 10.53 -8.23 20.14
C VAL A 10 9.92 -6.87 20.39
N LEU A 11 8.58 -6.74 20.36
CA LEU A 11 7.90 -5.46 20.58
C LEU A 11 8.20 -4.90 21.97
N THR A 12 8.09 -5.73 23.01
CA THR A 12 8.39 -5.31 24.39
C THR A 12 9.83 -4.84 24.55
N TYR A 13 10.79 -5.55 23.91
CA TYR A 13 12.19 -5.13 23.91
C TYR A 13 12.36 -3.80 23.17
N MET A 14 11.77 -3.66 21.97
CA MET A 14 11.88 -2.45 21.18
C MET A 14 11.23 -1.24 21.87
N GLU A 15 10.13 -1.41 22.56
CA GLU A 15 9.48 -0.35 23.35
C GLU A 15 10.36 0.15 24.49
N SER A 16 11.09 -0.74 25.15
CA SER A 16 12.03 -0.35 26.23
C SER A 16 13.31 0.31 25.72
N HIS A 17 13.68 0.11 24.44
CA HIS A 17 14.89 0.63 23.81
C HIS A 17 14.59 1.60 22.64
N ALA A 18 13.35 2.11 22.56
CA ALA A 18 12.83 2.88 21.41
C ALA A 18 13.60 4.15 21.03
N THR A 19 14.48 4.64 21.87
CA THR A 19 15.27 5.87 21.60
C THR A 19 16.30 5.71 20.49
N HIS A 20 16.72 4.47 20.17
CA HIS A 20 17.75 4.18 19.17
C HIS A 20 17.45 2.91 18.40
N PRO A 21 17.74 2.85 17.07
CA PRO A 21 17.64 1.62 16.31
C PRO A 21 18.63 0.55 16.80
N VAL A 22 18.17 -0.70 16.93
CA VAL A 22 18.92 -1.83 17.49
C VAL A 22 19.44 -2.71 16.36
N SER A 23 20.66 -3.27 16.50
CA SER A 23 21.18 -4.24 15.53
C SER A 23 20.51 -5.62 15.70
N TYR A 24 20.52 -6.42 14.63
CA TYR A 24 20.03 -7.81 14.69
C TYR A 24 20.77 -8.63 15.75
N ASP A 25 22.11 -8.46 15.82
CA ASP A 25 22.96 -9.22 16.75
C ASP A 25 22.68 -8.85 18.21
N ASP A 26 22.48 -7.57 18.50
CA ASP A 26 22.14 -7.11 19.84
C ASP A 26 20.77 -7.64 20.25
N LEU A 27 19.78 -7.53 19.36
CA LEU A 27 18.43 -8.04 19.62
C LEU A 27 18.43 -9.55 19.90
N GLY A 28 19.15 -10.33 19.08
CA GLY A 28 19.25 -11.80 19.26
C GLY A 28 19.95 -12.17 20.57
N ARG A 29 21.02 -11.45 20.94
CA ARG A 29 21.75 -11.64 22.18
C ARG A 29 20.91 -11.30 23.40
N ASP A 30 20.27 -10.15 23.40
CA ASP A 30 19.56 -9.61 24.56
C ASP A 30 18.25 -10.37 24.81
N LEU A 31 17.57 -10.82 23.75
CA LEU A 31 16.42 -11.73 23.84
C LEU A 31 16.81 -13.18 24.13
N ARG A 32 18.11 -13.51 24.18
CA ARG A 32 18.68 -14.83 24.50
C ARG A 32 18.23 -15.95 23.55
N TYR A 33 17.87 -15.63 22.31
CA TYR A 33 17.55 -16.64 21.29
C TYR A 33 18.85 -17.31 20.80
N LYS A 34 18.83 -18.65 20.65
CA LYS A 34 19.99 -19.45 20.20
C LYS A 34 19.55 -20.55 19.23
N GLY A 35 20.49 -21.00 18.39
CA GLY A 35 20.29 -22.12 17.48
C GLY A 35 19.04 -21.96 16.59
N LYS A 36 18.16 -22.96 16.57
CA LYS A 36 16.91 -22.93 15.78
C LYS A 36 15.98 -21.78 16.19
N GLY A 37 15.99 -21.37 17.45
CA GLY A 37 15.21 -20.24 17.94
C GLY A 37 15.64 -18.90 17.31
N LEU A 38 16.93 -18.74 17.06
CA LEU A 38 17.46 -17.53 16.40
C LEU A 38 16.97 -17.42 14.94
N GLY A 39 16.92 -18.53 14.19
CA GLY A 39 16.33 -18.56 12.86
C GLY A 39 14.85 -18.18 12.83
N ALA A 40 14.08 -18.69 13.81
CA ALA A 40 12.67 -18.32 13.96
C ALA A 40 12.48 -16.82 14.29
N LEU A 41 13.38 -16.27 15.13
CA LEU A 41 13.38 -14.84 15.44
C LEU A 41 13.60 -13.98 14.18
N TRP A 42 14.60 -14.33 13.36
CA TRP A 42 14.86 -13.57 12.13
C TRP A 42 13.70 -13.64 11.12
N THR A 43 13.11 -14.83 10.99
CA THR A 43 11.93 -15.01 10.12
C THR A 43 10.77 -14.13 10.59
N GLU A 44 10.51 -14.08 11.89
CA GLU A 44 9.43 -13.29 12.44
C GLU A 44 9.71 -11.78 12.31
N ILE A 45 10.96 -11.34 12.50
CA ILE A 45 11.37 -9.95 12.30
C ILE A 45 11.13 -9.51 10.84
N GLU A 46 11.46 -10.33 9.85
CA GLU A 46 11.18 -10.01 8.45
C GLU A 46 9.67 -9.89 8.17
N LEU A 47 8.85 -10.73 8.81
CA LEU A 47 7.39 -10.59 8.75
C LEU A 47 6.93 -9.29 9.41
N MET A 48 7.46 -8.96 10.59
CA MET A 48 7.13 -7.71 11.29
C MET A 48 7.52 -6.47 10.48
N ILE A 49 8.63 -6.54 9.72
CA ILE A 49 9.02 -5.47 8.79
C ILE A 49 8.04 -5.37 7.63
N LYS A 50 7.60 -6.51 7.09
CA LYS A 50 6.59 -6.58 6.02
C LYS A 50 5.24 -6.02 6.49
N ASP A 51 4.84 -6.35 7.70
CA ASP A 51 3.60 -5.86 8.34
C ASP A 51 3.71 -4.39 8.79
N GLY A 52 4.92 -3.79 8.73
CA GLY A 52 5.17 -2.40 9.10
C GLY A 52 5.22 -2.14 10.61
N LEU A 53 5.32 -3.18 11.42
CA LEU A 53 5.51 -3.07 12.87
C LEU A 53 6.94 -2.66 13.23
N LEU A 54 7.91 -3.02 12.38
CA LEU A 54 9.29 -2.61 12.48
C LEU A 54 9.76 -1.95 11.18
N VAL A 55 10.75 -1.08 11.29
CA VAL A 55 11.42 -0.48 10.13
C VAL A 55 12.90 -0.85 10.16
N LYS A 56 13.38 -1.38 9.04
CA LYS A 56 14.80 -1.63 8.79
C LYS A 56 15.44 -0.37 8.21
N THR A 57 16.49 0.12 8.85
CA THR A 57 17.24 1.31 8.41
C THR A 57 18.26 0.93 7.33
N ARG A 58 18.84 1.94 6.68
CA ARG A 58 19.95 1.77 5.73
C ARG A 58 21.21 1.17 6.37
N PHE A 59 21.33 1.24 7.68
CA PHE A 59 22.45 0.69 8.45
C PHE A 59 22.19 -0.73 8.97
N ASN A 60 21.17 -1.41 8.44
CA ASN A 60 20.76 -2.75 8.85
C ASN A 60 20.39 -2.86 10.35
N THR A 61 19.84 -1.79 10.90
CA THR A 61 19.31 -1.75 12.26
C THR A 61 17.78 -1.68 12.22
N LEU A 62 17.13 -2.08 13.32
CA LEU A 62 15.68 -2.15 13.47
C LEU A 62 15.20 -1.04 14.39
N GLY A 63 14.07 -0.44 14.07
CA GLY A 63 13.42 0.57 14.90
C GLY A 63 11.90 0.48 14.85
N LEU A 64 11.24 0.99 15.86
CA LEU A 64 9.80 1.21 15.82
C LEU A 64 9.49 2.40 14.91
N PRO A 65 8.50 2.31 14.01
CA PRO A 65 8.13 3.44 13.13
C PRO A 65 7.95 4.74 13.92
N ARG A 66 7.18 4.70 15.00
CA ARG A 66 6.88 5.86 15.84
C ARG A 66 8.14 6.55 16.39
N ALA A 67 9.11 5.77 16.88
CA ALA A 67 10.37 6.30 17.41
C ALA A 67 11.24 6.99 16.33
N MET A 68 10.93 6.74 15.04
CA MET A 68 11.63 7.30 13.88
C MET A 68 10.84 8.42 13.19
N GLY A 69 9.78 8.94 13.79
CA GLY A 69 8.90 9.94 13.17
C GLY A 69 8.13 9.39 11.95
N LEU A 70 7.85 8.08 11.96
CA LEU A 70 7.12 7.39 10.90
C LEU A 70 5.76 6.90 11.41
N VAL A 71 4.81 6.81 10.50
CA VAL A 71 3.48 6.23 10.72
C VAL A 71 3.27 5.11 9.73
N THR A 72 2.93 3.92 10.24
CA THR A 72 2.45 2.81 9.43
C THR A 72 0.92 2.79 9.49
N GLY A 73 0.25 2.71 8.34
CA GLY A 73 -1.19 2.71 8.31
C GLY A 73 -1.78 2.46 6.92
N ARG A 74 -3.10 2.36 6.87
CA ARG A 74 -3.86 2.26 5.62
C ARG A 74 -4.12 3.65 5.05
N LEU A 75 -3.84 3.81 3.75
CA LEU A 75 -4.03 5.07 3.04
C LEU A 75 -5.48 5.18 2.55
N GLN A 76 -6.19 6.21 2.95
CA GLN A 76 -7.49 6.58 2.42
C GLN A 76 -7.32 7.76 1.47
N VAL A 77 -7.51 7.53 0.17
CA VAL A 77 -7.42 8.59 -0.85
C VAL A 77 -8.79 9.18 -1.12
N THR A 78 -8.85 10.50 -1.19
CA THR A 78 -10.09 11.22 -1.53
C THR A 78 -10.23 11.42 -3.04
N GLN A 79 -11.43 11.72 -3.51
CA GLN A 79 -11.68 12.05 -4.93
C GLN A 79 -10.93 13.32 -5.39
N LYS A 80 -10.48 14.16 -4.47
CA LYS A 80 -9.67 15.35 -4.74
C LYS A 80 -8.17 15.03 -4.89
N GLY A 81 -7.79 13.75 -4.74
CA GLY A 81 -6.42 13.28 -4.97
C GLY A 81 -5.45 13.42 -3.79
N TYR A 82 -5.87 13.96 -2.65
CA TYR A 82 -5.09 13.88 -1.40
C TYR A 82 -5.56 12.70 -0.56
N GLY A 83 -4.81 12.31 0.46
CA GLY A 83 -5.17 11.18 1.30
C GLY A 83 -4.91 11.40 2.79
N PHE A 84 -5.29 10.38 3.57
CA PHE A 84 -5.01 10.26 5.00
C PHE A 84 -4.44 8.88 5.27
N VAL A 85 -3.36 8.81 6.02
CA VAL A 85 -2.89 7.53 6.56
C VAL A 85 -3.57 7.34 7.91
N VAL A 86 -4.44 6.33 7.96
CA VAL A 86 -5.08 5.85 9.20
C VAL A 86 -4.10 4.90 9.87
N PRO A 87 -3.52 5.26 11.04
CA PRO A 87 -2.53 4.42 11.71
C PRO A 87 -3.08 3.04 12.06
N LEU A 88 -2.24 1.99 11.98
CA LEU A 88 -2.61 0.64 12.44
C LEU A 88 -2.85 0.62 13.95
N GLU A 89 -2.03 1.36 14.69
CA GLU A 89 -2.19 1.55 16.12
C GLU A 89 -2.97 2.85 16.37
N LYS A 90 -4.00 2.78 17.20
CA LYS A 90 -4.73 3.98 17.62
C LYS A 90 -3.81 4.90 18.41
N THR A 91 -3.59 6.10 17.91
CA THR A 91 -2.83 7.15 18.57
C THR A 91 -3.73 8.35 18.83
N GLU A 92 -3.43 9.12 19.88
CA GLU A 92 -4.14 10.37 20.15
C GLU A 92 -3.92 11.43 19.05
N GLU A 93 -2.88 11.23 18.24
CA GLU A 93 -2.47 12.14 17.17
C GLU A 93 -3.38 12.06 15.93
N GLY A 94 -4.24 11.03 15.83
CA GLY A 94 -5.18 10.82 14.72
C GLY A 94 -4.52 10.53 13.38
N ASP A 95 -5.28 10.74 12.30
CA ASP A 95 -4.86 10.43 10.94
C ASP A 95 -3.82 11.43 10.42
N LEU A 96 -2.87 10.93 9.63
CA LEU A 96 -1.84 11.74 9.00
C LEU A 96 -2.29 12.21 7.62
N PHE A 97 -2.42 13.51 7.41
CA PHE A 97 -2.76 14.09 6.11
C PHE A 97 -1.61 13.94 5.11
N ILE A 98 -1.92 13.49 3.88
CA ILE A 98 -0.94 13.31 2.80
C ILE A 98 -1.38 14.14 1.59
N PRO A 99 -0.68 15.21 1.23
CA PRO A 99 -0.92 15.95 0.01
C PRO A 99 -0.79 15.07 -1.23
N ALA A 100 -1.52 15.39 -2.30
CA ALA A 100 -1.51 14.61 -3.55
C ALA A 100 -0.10 14.36 -4.11
N MET A 101 0.77 15.38 -4.06
CA MET A 101 2.16 15.30 -4.51
C MET A 101 3.05 14.40 -3.63
N HIS A 102 2.60 14.07 -2.43
CA HIS A 102 3.33 13.25 -1.44
C HIS A 102 2.81 11.81 -1.31
N LEU A 103 1.85 11.40 -2.14
CA LEU A 103 1.36 10.01 -2.18
C LEU A 103 2.41 9.01 -2.70
N SER A 104 3.41 9.48 -3.47
CA SER A 104 4.53 8.65 -3.98
C SER A 104 4.07 7.38 -4.72
N GLY A 105 2.94 7.46 -5.44
CA GLY A 105 2.36 6.34 -6.18
C GLY A 105 1.55 5.35 -5.33
N ALA A 106 1.30 5.65 -4.07
CA ALA A 106 0.38 4.89 -3.25
C ALA A 106 -1.07 5.15 -3.69
N MET A 107 -1.89 4.12 -3.62
CA MET A 107 -3.30 4.12 -4.00
C MET A 107 -4.19 3.90 -2.77
N ASN A 108 -5.50 4.06 -2.97
CA ASN A 108 -6.46 3.87 -1.89
C ASN A 108 -6.34 2.47 -1.24
N GLU A 109 -6.39 2.42 0.08
CA GLU A 109 -6.29 1.23 0.93
C GLU A 109 -4.92 0.55 0.97
N ASP A 110 -3.91 1.03 0.23
CA ASP A 110 -2.54 0.52 0.36
C ASP A 110 -2.05 0.62 1.82
N LEU A 111 -1.33 -0.42 2.27
CA LEU A 111 -0.59 -0.35 3.53
C LEU A 111 0.72 0.39 3.28
N VAL A 112 0.94 1.50 3.97
CA VAL A 112 2.07 2.39 3.72
C VAL A 112 2.82 2.76 4.98
N ILE A 113 4.07 3.17 4.80
CA ILE A 113 4.84 3.93 5.79
C ILE A 113 4.92 5.37 5.29
N ALA A 114 4.50 6.30 6.13
CA ALA A 114 4.62 7.74 5.88
C ALA A 114 5.54 8.38 6.90
N ARG A 115 6.32 9.37 6.46
CA ARG A 115 7.11 10.23 7.34
C ARG A 115 6.29 11.44 7.72
N VAL A 116 6.23 11.74 9.01
CA VAL A 116 5.63 12.96 9.51
C VAL A 116 6.52 14.15 9.15
N SER A 117 5.93 15.24 8.68
CA SER A 117 6.62 16.49 8.40
C SER A 117 6.53 17.41 9.61
N ASP A 118 7.65 18.05 9.97
CA ASP A 118 7.72 18.97 11.12
C ASP A 118 6.92 20.28 10.90
N HIS A 119 6.52 20.53 9.65
CA HIS A 119 5.88 21.79 9.23
C HIS A 119 4.54 21.52 8.55
N GLY A 120 3.52 21.12 9.31
CA GLY A 120 2.14 21.04 8.81
C GLY A 120 1.51 22.43 8.68
N TYR A 121 0.85 22.71 7.56
CA TYR A 121 0.16 23.99 7.36
C TYR A 121 -1.08 24.07 8.25
N GLY A 122 -1.19 25.15 9.05
CA GLY A 122 -2.36 25.39 9.90
C GLY A 122 -2.52 24.45 11.09
N GLY A 123 -1.41 23.88 11.62
CA GLY A 123 -1.44 22.97 12.78
C GLY A 123 -1.94 21.56 12.47
N ARG A 124 -2.20 21.23 11.20
CA ARG A 124 -2.56 19.87 10.77
C ARG A 124 -1.30 19.02 10.62
N ARG A 125 -1.33 17.83 11.19
CA ARG A 125 -0.28 16.83 11.02
C ARG A 125 -0.22 16.37 9.57
N GLU A 126 0.89 16.67 8.90
CA GLU A 126 1.12 16.39 7.47
C GLU A 126 2.28 15.42 7.29
N GLY A 127 2.28 14.66 6.19
CA GLY A 127 3.36 13.74 5.91
C GLY A 127 3.52 13.39 4.44
N LYS A 128 4.48 12.50 4.19
CA LYS A 128 4.80 11.98 2.87
C LYS A 128 4.92 10.46 2.93
N VAL A 129 4.28 9.74 2.01
CA VAL A 129 4.50 8.31 1.83
C VAL A 129 5.93 8.07 1.37
N ILE A 130 6.67 7.25 2.14
CA ILE A 130 8.07 6.88 1.85
C ILE A 130 8.22 5.44 1.40
N ARG A 131 7.25 4.58 1.74
CA ARG A 131 7.24 3.16 1.33
C ARG A 131 5.80 2.64 1.25
N ILE A 132 5.54 1.81 0.26
CA ILE A 132 4.33 1.01 0.15
C ILE A 132 4.73 -0.40 0.58
N LEU A 133 4.09 -0.92 1.63
CA LEU A 133 4.35 -2.24 2.19
C LEU A 133 3.53 -3.32 1.46
N GLU A 134 2.26 -3.00 1.22
CA GLU A 134 1.31 -3.91 0.59
C GLU A 134 0.35 -3.12 -0.31
N ARG A 135 0.13 -3.62 -1.50
CA ARG A 135 -0.90 -3.09 -2.40
C ARG A 135 -2.24 -3.69 -2.02
N ALA A 136 -3.24 -2.83 -1.81
CA ALA A 136 -4.59 -3.30 -1.51
C ALA A 136 -5.22 -3.99 -2.73
N HIS A 137 -4.96 -3.45 -3.92
CA HIS A 137 -5.55 -3.94 -5.16
C HIS A 137 -4.52 -3.94 -6.28
N GLU A 138 -4.47 -5.03 -7.04
CA GLU A 138 -3.67 -5.15 -8.27
C GLU A 138 -4.54 -5.11 -9.53
N ARG A 139 -5.85 -5.29 -9.37
CA ARG A 139 -6.82 -5.34 -10.47
C ARG A 139 -7.92 -4.32 -10.23
N PHE A 140 -8.43 -3.76 -11.30
CA PHE A 140 -9.47 -2.74 -11.26
C PHE A 140 -10.50 -2.99 -12.34
N VAL A 141 -11.77 -2.77 -12.01
CA VAL A 141 -12.85 -2.74 -12.98
C VAL A 141 -12.99 -1.32 -13.51
N GLY A 142 -13.20 -1.18 -14.81
CA GLY A 142 -13.37 0.12 -15.42
C GLY A 142 -13.89 0.05 -16.86
N THR A 143 -14.04 1.24 -17.44
CA THR A 143 -14.49 1.39 -18.82
C THR A 143 -13.29 1.61 -19.74
N PHE A 144 -13.12 0.77 -20.77
CA PHE A 144 -12.05 0.90 -21.73
C PHE A 144 -12.40 1.91 -22.82
N THR A 145 -11.45 2.79 -23.11
CA THR A 145 -11.51 3.78 -24.20
C THR A 145 -10.27 3.64 -25.07
N ARG A 146 -10.45 3.34 -26.34
CA ARG A 146 -9.35 3.20 -27.31
C ARG A 146 -8.99 4.54 -27.94
N SER A 147 -7.69 4.78 -28.11
CA SER A 147 -7.13 5.97 -28.79
C SER A 147 -6.00 5.51 -29.73
N GLY A 148 -6.35 5.07 -30.94
CA GLY A 148 -5.38 4.57 -31.93
C GLY A 148 -4.68 3.28 -31.48
N ASP A 149 -3.36 3.37 -31.25
CA ASP A 149 -2.49 2.26 -30.86
C ASP A 149 -2.32 2.09 -29.32
N PHE A 150 -3.05 2.85 -28.55
CA PHE A 150 -3.13 2.74 -27.11
C PHE A 150 -4.58 2.94 -26.64
N GLY A 151 -4.81 2.72 -25.37
CA GLY A 151 -6.10 2.97 -24.74
C GLY A 151 -5.96 3.30 -23.28
N PHE A 152 -7.07 3.61 -22.67
CA PHE A 152 -7.18 3.90 -21.25
C PHE A 152 -8.32 3.10 -20.64
N VAL A 153 -8.13 2.65 -19.41
CA VAL A 153 -9.22 2.16 -18.59
C VAL A 153 -9.49 3.21 -17.51
N THR A 154 -10.69 3.78 -17.54
CA THR A 154 -11.17 4.68 -16.48
C THR A 154 -11.79 3.81 -15.39
N PRO A 155 -11.15 3.69 -14.19
CA PRO A 155 -11.68 2.87 -13.11
C PRO A 155 -13.06 3.32 -12.65
N ASP A 156 -13.92 2.37 -12.26
CA ASP A 156 -15.23 2.67 -11.69
C ASP A 156 -15.11 3.21 -10.26
N ASN A 157 -14.09 2.77 -9.54
CA ASN A 157 -13.76 3.28 -8.22
C ASN A 157 -13.19 4.70 -8.31
N ARG A 158 -13.96 5.68 -7.87
CA ARG A 158 -13.62 7.12 -7.94
C ARG A 158 -12.43 7.54 -7.04
N HIS A 159 -12.00 6.67 -6.13
CA HIS A 159 -10.80 6.90 -5.31
C HIS A 159 -9.51 6.64 -6.08
N ILE A 160 -9.61 6.09 -7.30
CA ILE A 160 -8.51 5.95 -8.24
C ILE A 160 -8.58 7.13 -9.20
N GLY A 161 -8.02 8.25 -8.79
CA GLY A 161 -8.17 9.54 -9.48
C GLY A 161 -7.47 9.66 -10.84
N GLN A 162 -7.08 8.54 -11.48
CA GLN A 162 -6.38 8.55 -12.77
C GLN A 162 -6.73 7.35 -13.64
N ASP A 163 -6.71 7.57 -14.96
CA ASP A 163 -6.86 6.51 -15.95
C ASP A 163 -5.62 5.60 -15.98
N ILE A 164 -5.85 4.31 -16.25
CA ILE A 164 -4.81 3.31 -16.42
C ILE A 164 -4.51 3.18 -17.91
N TYR A 165 -3.27 3.44 -18.30
CA TYR A 165 -2.80 3.31 -19.67
C TYR A 165 -2.69 1.82 -20.06
N VAL A 166 -3.14 1.48 -21.27
CA VAL A 166 -3.07 0.11 -21.81
C VAL A 166 -2.45 0.16 -23.20
N ARG A 167 -1.45 -0.67 -23.44
CA ARG A 167 -0.80 -0.80 -24.76
C ARG A 167 -1.65 -1.65 -25.69
N ARG A 168 -1.57 -1.43 -26.99
CA ARG A 168 -2.35 -2.20 -28.00
C ARG A 168 -2.26 -3.72 -27.84
N LYS A 169 -1.08 -4.24 -27.53
CA LYS A 169 -0.86 -5.69 -27.31
C LYS A 169 -1.59 -6.25 -26.10
N ASP A 170 -1.99 -5.37 -25.17
CA ASP A 170 -2.58 -5.69 -23.86
C ASP A 170 -4.10 -5.45 -23.83
N PHE A 171 -4.74 -5.21 -25.00
CA PHE A 171 -6.18 -4.91 -25.12
C PHE A 171 -7.09 -6.12 -24.93
N LEU A 172 -6.59 -7.36 -25.06
CA LEU A 172 -7.42 -8.57 -25.04
C LEU A 172 -8.63 -8.51 -25.99
N ASN A 173 -8.52 -7.78 -27.14
CA ASN A 173 -9.60 -7.49 -28.09
C ASN A 173 -10.76 -6.61 -27.54
N ALA A 174 -10.58 -5.94 -26.41
CA ALA A 174 -11.55 -5.00 -25.87
C ALA A 174 -11.84 -3.89 -26.89
N ARG A 175 -13.10 -3.49 -26.95
CA ARG A 175 -13.61 -2.44 -27.83
C ARG A 175 -13.94 -1.19 -27.01
N ASN A 176 -14.03 -0.08 -27.69
CA ASN A 176 -14.41 1.18 -27.06
C ASN A 176 -15.75 1.07 -26.33
N GLY A 177 -15.77 1.44 -25.05
CA GLY A 177 -16.95 1.36 -24.19
C GLY A 177 -17.15 0.03 -23.47
N ASP A 178 -16.28 -0.96 -23.67
CA ASP A 178 -16.35 -2.22 -22.92
C ASP A 178 -16.01 -2.01 -21.44
N LYS A 179 -16.73 -2.71 -20.58
CA LYS A 179 -16.37 -2.91 -19.17
C LYS A 179 -15.34 -4.03 -19.10
N VAL A 180 -14.22 -3.74 -18.44
CA VAL A 180 -13.05 -4.63 -18.40
C VAL A 180 -12.48 -4.72 -16.98
N VAL A 181 -11.77 -5.84 -16.74
CA VAL A 181 -10.85 -5.96 -15.61
C VAL A 181 -9.44 -5.69 -16.13
N VAL A 182 -8.76 -4.73 -15.56
CA VAL A 182 -7.37 -4.40 -15.86
C VAL A 182 -6.47 -4.74 -14.68
N LYS A 183 -5.37 -5.47 -14.92
CA LYS A 183 -4.32 -5.73 -13.94
C LYS A 183 -3.20 -4.71 -14.14
N ILE A 184 -2.77 -4.08 -13.04
CA ILE A 184 -1.64 -3.13 -13.07
C ILE A 184 -0.34 -3.90 -13.32
N THR A 185 0.44 -3.42 -14.27
CA THR A 185 1.78 -3.93 -14.61
C THR A 185 2.87 -2.94 -14.29
N VAL A 186 2.56 -1.64 -14.31
CA VAL A 186 3.45 -0.55 -13.88
C VAL A 186 2.68 0.37 -12.96
N TRP A 187 3.18 0.53 -11.75
CA TRP A 187 2.55 1.41 -10.75
C TRP A 187 2.89 2.88 -11.00
N PRO A 188 1.97 3.81 -10.68
CA PRO A 188 2.23 5.23 -10.83
C PRO A 188 3.39 5.68 -9.92
N ASN A 189 4.19 6.62 -10.40
CA ASN A 189 5.29 7.19 -9.61
C ASN A 189 5.42 8.69 -9.92
N GLY A 190 4.66 9.54 -9.35
CA GLY A 190 4.72 11.01 -9.47
C GLY A 190 4.75 11.59 -10.91
N ARG A 191 5.52 10.98 -11.84
CA ARG A 191 5.65 11.40 -13.24
C ARG A 191 5.02 10.42 -14.22
N GLN A 192 4.94 9.16 -13.88
CA GLN A 192 4.44 8.09 -14.73
C GLN A 192 3.05 7.67 -14.28
N LYS A 193 2.12 7.59 -15.22
CA LYS A 193 0.78 7.05 -14.99
C LYS A 193 0.85 5.54 -14.79
N ALA A 194 -0.20 4.98 -14.17
CA ALA A 194 -0.34 3.53 -14.09
C ALA A 194 -0.47 2.92 -15.49
N GLU A 195 0.22 1.79 -15.72
CA GLU A 195 0.02 0.97 -16.91
C GLU A 195 -0.57 -0.38 -16.51
N GLY A 196 -1.38 -0.97 -17.37
CA GLY A 196 -2.02 -2.25 -17.10
C GLY A 196 -2.29 -3.08 -18.35
N THR A 197 -2.66 -4.33 -18.10
CA THR A 197 -3.09 -5.30 -19.12
C THR A 197 -4.54 -5.67 -18.84
N ILE A 198 -5.40 -5.64 -19.86
CA ILE A 198 -6.77 -6.13 -19.73
C ILE A 198 -6.73 -7.65 -19.59
N THR A 199 -7.33 -8.15 -18.51
CA THR A 199 -7.36 -9.58 -18.19
C THR A 199 -8.72 -10.22 -18.44
N GLU A 200 -9.78 -9.41 -18.45
CA GLU A 200 -11.16 -9.89 -18.66
C GLU A 200 -12.00 -8.80 -19.32
N ILE A 201 -12.90 -9.17 -20.21
CA ILE A 201 -13.94 -8.29 -20.77
C ILE A 201 -15.26 -8.75 -20.17
N LEU A 202 -15.92 -7.85 -19.42
CA LEU A 202 -17.17 -8.16 -18.73
C LEU A 202 -18.40 -7.98 -19.61
N GLY A 203 -18.34 -7.09 -20.62
CA GLY A 203 -19.41 -6.76 -21.54
C GLY A 203 -19.41 -5.27 -21.89
N LYS A 204 -20.49 -4.78 -22.50
CA LYS A 204 -20.61 -3.35 -22.81
C LYS A 204 -21.19 -2.59 -21.63
N LYS A 205 -20.72 -1.37 -21.45
CA LYS A 205 -21.33 -0.44 -20.50
C LYS A 205 -22.79 -0.22 -20.87
N GLY A 206 -23.71 -0.52 -19.91
CA GLY A 206 -25.15 -0.37 -20.09
C GLY A 206 -25.87 -1.68 -20.49
N ASP A 207 -25.17 -2.79 -20.72
CA ASP A 207 -25.80 -4.09 -20.91
C ASP A 207 -26.42 -4.55 -19.58
N VAL A 208 -27.56 -5.25 -19.66
CA VAL A 208 -28.28 -5.73 -18.48
C VAL A 208 -27.40 -6.66 -17.64
N GLY A 209 -27.24 -6.34 -16.37
CA GLY A 209 -26.48 -7.14 -15.40
C GLY A 209 -24.98 -6.84 -15.34
N ILE A 210 -24.40 -6.07 -16.27
CA ILE A 210 -22.98 -5.73 -16.26
C ILE A 210 -22.59 -4.87 -15.05
N ASP A 211 -23.47 -3.99 -14.61
CA ASP A 211 -23.22 -3.18 -13.43
C ASP A 211 -23.12 -4.04 -12.16
N ILE A 212 -23.94 -5.11 -12.05
CA ILE A 212 -23.89 -6.06 -10.93
C ILE A 212 -22.59 -6.88 -10.99
N ILE A 213 -22.24 -7.39 -12.18
CA ILE A 213 -21.00 -8.14 -12.38
C ILE A 213 -19.79 -7.25 -12.07
N SER A 214 -19.79 -5.99 -12.49
CA SER A 214 -18.74 -5.02 -12.19
C SER A 214 -18.56 -4.81 -10.69
N ILE A 215 -19.66 -4.68 -9.93
CA ILE A 215 -19.59 -4.52 -8.47
C ILE A 215 -19.07 -5.80 -7.79
N ILE A 216 -19.49 -7.00 -8.25
CA ILE A 216 -19.00 -8.26 -7.70
C ILE A 216 -17.50 -8.40 -7.98
N LYS A 217 -17.08 -8.15 -9.21
CA LYS A 217 -15.66 -8.23 -9.60
C LYS A 217 -14.79 -7.19 -8.92
N ASP A 218 -15.28 -5.99 -8.71
CA ASP A 218 -14.57 -4.96 -7.93
C ASP A 218 -14.36 -5.42 -6.48
N LYS A 219 -15.36 -6.07 -5.87
CA LYS A 219 -15.25 -6.69 -4.55
C LYS A 219 -14.38 -7.95 -4.55
N ASP A 220 -14.48 -8.81 -5.57
CA ASP A 220 -13.63 -10.01 -5.70
C ASP A 220 -12.15 -9.62 -5.92
N CYS A 221 -11.89 -8.50 -6.58
CA CYS A 221 -10.56 -7.90 -6.65
C CYS A 221 -10.03 -7.44 -5.28
N LEU A 222 -10.92 -7.32 -4.27
CA LEU A 222 -10.61 -6.98 -2.88
C LEU A 222 -10.26 -8.21 -2.01
N LEU A 223 -10.48 -9.45 -2.50
CA LEU A 223 -10.40 -10.67 -1.68
C LEU A 223 -9.16 -11.54 -1.94
N TYR A 224 -8.15 -11.04 -2.68
CA TYR A 224 -6.90 -11.76 -2.94
C TYR A 224 -5.69 -10.98 -2.52
#